data_41e9450e70734cc54616320a8ec13eac
#
_entry.id   41e9450e70734cc54616320a8ec13eac
#
_cell.length_a   1.000
_cell.length_b   1.000
_cell.length_c   1.000
_cell.angle_alpha   90.00
_cell.angle_beta   90.00
_cell.angle_gamma   90.00
#
_symmetry.space_group_name_H-M   'P 1'
#
loop_
_entity.id
_entity.type
_entity.pdbx_description
1 polymer ?
#
loop_
_entity_poly.entity_id
_entity_poly.type
_entity_poly.pdbx_seq_one_letter_code
_entity_poly.pdbx_strand_id
1 'polypeptide(L)'
;MTQSTAATTSLNTVLVGPSGRALAEPIAKDLLNGLQHHLNMERQAHANYFAAAVWFAERELRGFARYFREESQSEHGHAAQFAEYLIARGQSVDLQPLEAPNQVWDSPEDVFATSFLMEADITASLHQLYALGEHASDVRTTVFLDPMVDQQTQAEHHI
;
A
#
# COMPACT_ATOMS: atom_id res chain seq x y z
N MET A 1 -2.62 -18.50 59.11
CA MET A 1 -1.67 -17.54 58.47
C MET A 1 -2.11 -17.39 57.04
N THR A 2 -2.88 -16.37 56.74
CA THR A 2 -3.34 -16.05 55.39
C THR A 2 -2.32 -15.14 54.75
N GLN A 3 -1.60 -15.64 53.75
CA GLN A 3 -0.74 -14.83 52.91
C GLN A 3 -1.61 -14.04 51.94
N SER A 4 -1.66 -12.74 52.15
CA SER A 4 -2.23 -11.81 51.16
C SER A 4 -1.28 -11.70 50.01
N THR A 5 -1.64 -12.27 48.86
CA THR A 5 -0.98 -11.99 47.58
C THR A 5 -1.38 -10.60 47.13
N ALA A 6 -0.48 -9.63 47.34
CA ALA A 6 -0.63 -8.31 46.76
C ALA A 6 -0.62 -8.47 45.21
N ALA A 7 -1.76 -8.18 44.57
CA ALA A 7 -1.82 -8.06 43.12
C ALA A 7 -0.92 -6.89 42.70
N THR A 8 0.19 -7.18 42.06
CA THR A 8 1.04 -6.18 41.46
C THR A 8 0.25 -5.57 40.29
N THR A 9 -0.26 -4.36 40.52
CA THR A 9 -0.88 -3.58 39.43
C THR A 9 0.25 -3.26 38.48
N SER A 10 0.26 -3.96 37.35
CA SER A 10 1.13 -3.65 36.22
C SER A 10 0.81 -2.21 35.81
N LEU A 11 1.73 -1.28 36.05
CA LEU A 11 1.66 0.07 35.51
C LEU A 11 1.60 -0.10 33.98
N ASN A 12 0.52 0.37 33.38
CA ASN A 12 0.36 0.35 31.90
C ASN A 12 1.54 1.09 31.30
N THR A 13 2.50 0.35 30.78
CA THR A 13 3.64 0.93 30.05
C THR A 13 3.07 1.52 28.77
N VAL A 14 3.24 2.84 28.61
CA VAL A 14 2.85 3.52 27.38
C VAL A 14 3.72 3.00 26.25
N LEU A 15 3.09 2.40 25.23
CA LEU A 15 3.79 1.95 24.03
C LEU A 15 4.12 3.16 23.17
N VAL A 16 5.35 3.21 22.70
CA VAL A 16 5.85 4.28 21.86
C VAL A 16 6.34 3.68 20.55
N GLY A 17 5.88 4.23 19.43
CA GLY A 17 6.29 3.80 18.11
C GLY A 17 7.68 4.35 17.74
N PRO A 18 8.23 3.92 16.58
CA PRO A 18 9.55 4.35 16.10
C PRO A 18 9.68 5.86 15.90
N SER A 19 8.57 6.56 15.67
CA SER A 19 8.52 8.02 15.56
C SER A 19 8.50 8.75 16.92
N GLY A 20 8.58 8.02 18.05
CA GLY A 20 8.48 8.59 19.39
C GLY A 20 7.06 8.94 19.84
N ARG A 21 6.05 8.60 19.06
CA ARG A 21 4.63 8.87 19.39
C ARG A 21 4.04 7.73 20.23
N ALA A 22 3.22 8.09 21.21
CA ALA A 22 2.48 7.11 21.99
C ALA A 22 1.47 6.37 21.11
N LEU A 23 1.42 5.06 21.26
CA LEU A 23 0.51 4.18 20.52
C LEU A 23 -0.66 3.78 21.41
N ALA A 24 -1.86 4.24 21.07
CA ALA A 24 -3.09 3.81 21.76
C ALA A 24 -3.42 2.34 21.41
N GLU A 25 -3.20 1.97 20.13
CA GLU A 25 -3.43 0.62 19.62
C GLU A 25 -2.29 0.28 18.65
N PRO A 26 -1.34 -0.59 19.05
CA PRO A 26 -0.27 -1.00 18.15
C PRO A 26 -0.82 -1.85 16.99
N ILE A 27 -0.23 -1.71 15.81
CA ILE A 27 -0.57 -2.53 14.65
C ILE A 27 0.04 -3.93 14.84
N ALA A 28 -0.76 -4.98 14.61
CA ALA A 28 -0.26 -6.35 14.59
C ALA A 28 0.88 -6.50 13.57
N LYS A 29 1.90 -7.28 13.91
CA LYS A 29 3.15 -7.35 13.15
C LYS A 29 2.94 -7.75 11.68
N ASP A 30 2.13 -8.77 11.42
CA ASP A 30 1.84 -9.25 10.05
C ASP A 30 1.10 -8.18 9.24
N LEU A 31 0.17 -7.46 9.87
CA LEU A 31 -0.54 -6.37 9.22
C LEU A 31 0.41 -5.21 8.92
N LEU A 32 1.27 -4.85 9.87
CA LEU A 32 2.28 -3.81 9.67
C LEU A 32 3.20 -4.15 8.49
N ASN A 33 3.71 -5.38 8.46
CA ASN A 33 4.56 -5.85 7.37
C ASN A 33 3.82 -5.82 6.03
N GLY A 34 2.55 -6.20 6.02
CA GLY A 34 1.71 -6.15 4.83
C GLY A 34 1.46 -4.74 4.32
N LEU A 35 1.20 -3.79 5.22
CA LEU A 35 1.02 -2.37 4.88
C LEU A 35 2.30 -1.77 4.28
N GLN A 36 3.47 -2.07 4.86
CA GLN A 36 4.77 -1.64 4.33
C GLN A 36 5.03 -2.24 2.95
N HIS A 37 4.74 -3.52 2.77
CA HIS A 37 4.90 -4.20 1.48
C HIS A 37 3.98 -3.59 0.42
N HIS A 38 2.71 -3.36 0.75
CA HIS A 38 1.75 -2.78 -0.19
C HIS A 38 2.15 -1.36 -0.62
N LEU A 39 2.61 -0.54 0.32
CA LEU A 39 3.14 0.79 0.03
C LEU A 39 4.24 0.72 -1.04
N ASN A 40 5.16 -0.22 -0.90
CA ASN A 40 6.25 -0.41 -1.86
C ASN A 40 5.77 -0.96 -3.20
N MET A 41 4.70 -1.78 -3.23
CA MET A 41 4.04 -2.20 -4.46
C MET A 41 3.47 -0.99 -5.23
N GLU A 42 2.82 -0.06 -4.53
CA GLU A 42 2.29 1.16 -5.15
C GLU A 42 3.42 2.06 -5.70
N ARG A 43 4.53 2.15 -5.00
CA ARG A 43 5.72 2.85 -5.50
C ARG A 43 6.28 2.20 -6.76
N GLN A 44 6.34 0.89 -6.80
CA GLN A 44 6.76 0.14 -7.97
C GLN A 44 5.80 0.33 -9.14
N ALA A 45 4.49 0.30 -8.88
CA ALA A 45 3.47 0.55 -9.88
C ALA A 45 3.58 1.95 -10.47
N HIS A 46 3.86 2.97 -9.65
CA HIS A 46 4.15 4.33 -10.11
C HIS A 46 5.30 4.34 -11.12
N ALA A 47 6.42 3.68 -10.80
CA ALA A 47 7.57 3.59 -11.69
C ALA A 47 7.25 2.83 -12.99
N ASN A 48 6.52 1.73 -12.88
CA ASN A 48 6.14 0.90 -14.02
C ASN A 48 5.19 1.64 -14.98
N TYR A 49 4.20 2.36 -14.46
CA TYR A 49 3.29 3.17 -15.27
C TYR A 49 4.00 4.35 -15.92
N PHE A 50 4.96 4.95 -15.23
CA PHE A 50 5.77 6.01 -15.84
C PHE A 50 6.56 5.48 -17.05
N ALA A 51 7.17 4.30 -16.93
CA ALA A 51 7.87 3.66 -18.05
C ALA A 51 6.93 3.37 -19.22
N ALA A 52 5.71 2.91 -18.96
CA ALA A 52 4.69 2.70 -19.98
C ALA A 52 4.31 4.02 -20.67
N ALA A 53 4.13 5.09 -19.89
CA ALA A 53 3.84 6.41 -20.45
C ALA A 53 4.94 6.90 -21.40
N VAL A 54 6.21 6.72 -21.01
CA VAL A 54 7.37 7.07 -21.84
C VAL A 54 7.36 6.25 -23.13
N TRP A 55 7.09 4.95 -23.06
CA TRP A 55 7.04 4.07 -24.22
C TRP A 55 5.99 4.53 -25.25
N PHE A 56 4.80 4.90 -24.81
CA PHE A 56 3.76 5.46 -25.67
C PHE A 56 4.12 6.84 -26.22
N ALA A 57 4.72 7.71 -25.40
CA ALA A 57 5.12 9.03 -25.82
C ALA A 57 6.19 8.99 -26.94
N GLU A 58 7.16 8.07 -26.80
CA GLU A 58 8.20 7.86 -27.84
C GLU A 58 7.62 7.42 -29.18
N ARG A 59 6.43 6.85 -29.18
CA ARG A 59 5.70 6.38 -30.38
C ARG A 59 4.59 7.34 -30.80
N GLU A 60 4.55 8.52 -30.22
CA GLU A 60 3.56 9.57 -30.48
C GLU A 60 2.09 9.14 -30.23
N LEU A 61 1.90 8.10 -29.45
CA LEU A 61 0.59 7.66 -29.00
C LEU A 61 0.16 8.47 -27.75
N ARG A 62 -0.14 9.72 -27.98
CA ARG A 62 -0.26 10.74 -26.92
C ARG A 62 -1.41 10.49 -25.94
N GLY A 63 -2.52 9.93 -26.43
CA GLY A 63 -3.67 9.58 -25.58
C GLY A 63 -3.33 8.51 -24.55
N PHE A 64 -2.67 7.47 -24.99
CA PHE A 64 -2.20 6.40 -24.10
C PHE A 64 -1.09 6.90 -23.16
N ALA A 65 -0.17 7.71 -23.67
CA ALA A 65 0.88 8.31 -22.84
C ALA A 65 0.28 9.13 -21.68
N ARG A 66 -0.76 9.91 -21.96
CA ARG A 66 -1.48 10.68 -20.94
C ARG A 66 -2.14 9.77 -19.92
N TYR A 67 -2.85 8.74 -20.39
CA TYR A 67 -3.53 7.77 -19.54
C TYR A 67 -2.54 7.13 -18.54
N PHE A 68 -1.43 6.61 -19.02
CA PHE A 68 -0.44 5.97 -18.15
C PHE A 68 0.29 6.95 -17.25
N ARG A 69 0.44 8.20 -17.65
CA ARG A 69 0.98 9.26 -16.78
C ARG A 69 0.05 9.55 -15.62
N GLU A 70 -1.25 9.61 -15.88
CA GLU A 70 -2.28 9.82 -14.86
C GLU A 70 -2.33 8.62 -13.90
N GLU A 71 -2.24 7.40 -14.42
CA GLU A 71 -2.15 6.19 -13.60
C GLU A 71 -0.90 6.20 -12.72
N SER A 72 0.25 6.59 -13.28
CA SER A 72 1.50 6.73 -12.52
C SER A 72 1.35 7.69 -11.34
N GLN A 73 0.74 8.85 -11.56
CA GLN A 73 0.48 9.83 -10.51
C GLN A 73 -0.52 9.31 -9.46
N SER A 74 -1.54 8.58 -9.89
CA SER A 74 -2.51 7.97 -8.99
C SER A 74 -1.84 6.97 -8.04
N GLU A 75 -0.95 6.12 -8.56
CA GLU A 75 -0.23 5.15 -7.73
C GLU A 75 0.73 5.83 -6.75
N HIS A 76 1.36 6.91 -7.15
CA HIS A 76 2.18 7.72 -6.24
C HIS A 76 1.32 8.29 -5.10
N GLY A 77 0.14 8.76 -5.41
CA GLY A 77 -0.83 9.24 -4.42
C GLY A 77 -1.26 8.15 -3.44
N HIS A 78 -1.50 6.94 -3.93
CA HIS A 78 -1.82 5.79 -3.08
C HIS A 78 -0.68 5.46 -2.12
N ALA A 79 0.56 5.41 -2.61
CA ALA A 79 1.73 5.19 -1.76
C ALA A 79 1.84 6.27 -0.66
N ALA A 80 1.59 7.53 -1.00
CA ALA A 80 1.59 8.63 -0.04
C ALA A 80 0.52 8.46 1.04
N GLN A 81 -0.68 8.00 0.68
CA GLN A 81 -1.76 7.72 1.63
C GLN A 81 -1.39 6.61 2.62
N PHE A 82 -0.77 5.53 2.13
CA PHE A 82 -0.25 4.47 3.01
C PHE A 82 0.83 4.98 3.95
N ALA A 83 1.75 5.82 3.46
CA ALA A 83 2.80 6.43 4.28
C ALA A 83 2.21 7.32 5.38
N GLU A 84 1.26 8.17 5.05
CA GLU A 84 0.56 9.04 6.01
C GLU A 84 -0.17 8.22 7.08
N TYR A 85 -0.83 7.14 6.67
CA TYR A 85 -1.53 6.25 7.59
C TYR A 85 -0.56 5.57 8.57
N LEU A 86 0.56 5.04 8.08
CA LEU A 86 1.58 4.43 8.93
C LEU A 86 2.14 5.43 9.94
N ILE A 87 2.43 6.65 9.50
CA ILE A 87 2.91 7.73 10.37
C ILE A 87 1.83 8.08 11.42
N ALA A 88 0.57 8.17 11.02
CA ALA A 88 -0.54 8.43 11.93
C ALA A 88 -0.70 7.31 12.99
N ARG A 89 -0.34 6.08 12.65
CA ARG A 89 -0.32 4.95 13.58
C ARG A 89 1.00 4.84 14.37
N GLY A 90 1.84 5.87 14.32
CA GLY A 90 3.11 5.94 15.09
C GLY A 90 4.24 5.11 14.51
N GLN A 91 4.12 4.66 13.25
CA GLN A 91 5.12 3.84 12.59
C GLN A 91 6.06 4.66 11.72
N SER A 92 7.28 4.18 11.54
CA SER A 92 8.18 4.66 10.49
C SER A 92 7.81 3.99 9.17
N VAL A 93 8.06 4.68 8.06
CA VAL A 93 7.84 4.14 6.72
C VAL A 93 9.12 3.46 6.25
N ASP A 94 9.00 2.22 5.79
CA ASP A 94 10.11 1.44 5.26
C ASP A 94 10.10 1.52 3.72
N LEU A 95 10.93 2.42 3.18
CA LEU A 95 11.05 2.62 1.74
C LEU A 95 12.10 1.65 1.17
N GLN A 96 11.62 0.54 0.61
CA GLN A 96 12.46 -0.47 0.00
C GLN A 96 13.01 -0.01 -1.37
N PRO A 97 14.15 -0.55 -1.82
CA PRO A 97 14.61 -0.34 -3.19
C PRO A 97 13.55 -0.83 -4.20
N LEU A 98 13.40 -0.09 -5.29
CA LEU A 98 12.54 -0.46 -6.39
C LEU A 98 13.34 -1.15 -7.48
N GLU A 99 12.70 -2.08 -8.19
CA GLU A 99 13.25 -2.67 -9.40
C GLU A 99 13.17 -1.65 -10.54
N ALA A 100 14.16 -1.68 -11.44
CA ALA A 100 14.08 -0.91 -12.67
C ALA A 100 12.85 -1.38 -13.47
N PRO A 101 11.98 -0.44 -13.90
CA PRO A 101 10.78 -0.83 -14.65
C PRO A 101 11.14 -1.41 -16.00
N ASN A 102 10.27 -2.31 -16.51
CA ASN A 102 10.37 -2.76 -17.89
C ASN A 102 10.18 -1.56 -18.83
N GLN A 103 10.99 -1.47 -19.87
CA GLN A 103 10.91 -0.44 -20.89
C GLN A 103 10.75 -1.02 -22.31
N VAL A 104 10.66 -2.34 -22.42
CA VAL A 104 10.61 -3.04 -23.70
C VAL A 104 9.33 -3.88 -23.78
N TRP A 105 8.47 -3.53 -24.72
CA TRP A 105 7.27 -4.28 -25.07
C TRP A 105 7.21 -4.43 -26.58
N ASP A 106 6.57 -5.49 -27.06
CA ASP A 106 6.44 -5.77 -28.48
C ASP A 106 5.28 -5.00 -29.14
N SER A 107 4.27 -4.65 -28.35
CA SER A 107 3.05 -4.01 -28.86
C SER A 107 2.34 -3.20 -27.78
N PRO A 108 1.44 -2.27 -28.14
CA PRO A 108 0.56 -1.61 -27.18
C PRO A 108 -0.25 -2.59 -26.34
N GLU A 109 -0.73 -3.67 -26.94
CA GLU A 109 -1.50 -4.72 -26.25
C GLU A 109 -0.69 -5.36 -25.13
N ASP A 110 0.61 -5.56 -25.33
CA ASP A 110 1.50 -6.12 -24.31
C ASP A 110 1.66 -5.18 -23.11
N VAL A 111 1.68 -3.87 -23.35
CA VAL A 111 1.73 -2.88 -22.28
C VAL A 111 0.47 -2.99 -21.40
N PHE A 112 -0.70 -3.06 -22.04
CA PHE A 112 -1.96 -3.21 -21.32
C PHE A 112 -2.06 -4.55 -20.58
N ALA A 113 -1.59 -5.63 -21.20
CA ALA A 113 -1.61 -6.97 -20.58
C ALA A 113 -0.75 -7.01 -19.33
N THR A 114 0.47 -6.47 -19.37
CA THR A 114 1.35 -6.42 -18.19
C THR A 114 0.79 -5.49 -17.11
N SER A 115 0.15 -4.39 -17.49
CA SER A 115 -0.51 -3.47 -16.56
C SER A 115 -1.70 -4.12 -15.88
N PHE A 116 -2.50 -4.89 -16.60
CA PHE A 116 -3.62 -5.64 -16.02
C PHE A 116 -3.14 -6.65 -14.98
N LEU A 117 -2.06 -7.39 -15.26
CA LEU A 117 -1.48 -8.33 -14.29
C LEU A 117 -0.98 -7.62 -13.04
N MET A 118 -0.37 -6.46 -13.20
CA MET A 118 0.09 -5.65 -12.08
C MET A 118 -1.07 -5.17 -11.21
N GLU A 119 -2.16 -4.73 -11.80
CA GLU A 119 -3.36 -4.33 -11.08
C GLU A 119 -4.00 -5.51 -10.33
N ALA A 120 -4.00 -6.70 -10.92
CA ALA A 120 -4.49 -7.90 -10.27
C ALA A 120 -3.68 -8.23 -9.01
N ASP A 121 -2.36 -8.06 -9.05
CA ASP A 121 -1.49 -8.27 -7.89
C ASP A 121 -1.77 -7.23 -6.80
N ILE A 122 -1.99 -5.98 -7.16
CA ILE A 122 -2.36 -4.90 -6.22
C ILE A 122 -3.70 -5.22 -5.55
N THR A 123 -4.68 -5.66 -6.33
CA THR A 123 -5.98 -6.08 -5.80
C THR A 123 -5.85 -7.22 -4.80
N ALA A 124 -5.09 -8.26 -5.14
CA ALA A 124 -4.85 -9.39 -4.26
C ALA A 124 -4.19 -8.95 -2.95
N SER A 125 -3.23 -8.04 -3.03
CA SER A 125 -2.55 -7.47 -1.86
C SER A 125 -3.53 -6.69 -0.96
N LEU A 126 -4.40 -5.85 -1.53
CA LEU A 126 -5.41 -5.11 -0.78
C LEU A 126 -6.39 -6.04 -0.06
N HIS A 127 -6.87 -7.10 -0.75
CA HIS A 127 -7.78 -8.07 -0.15
C HIS A 127 -7.12 -8.81 1.00
N GLN A 128 -5.84 -9.17 0.86
CA GLN A 128 -5.07 -9.80 1.92
C GLN A 128 -4.90 -8.88 3.13
N LEU A 129 -4.60 -7.60 2.90
CA LEU A 129 -4.50 -6.60 3.96
C LEU A 129 -5.81 -6.43 4.71
N TYR A 130 -6.92 -6.38 3.98
CA TYR A 130 -8.24 -6.27 4.59
C TYR A 130 -8.53 -7.46 5.51
N ALA A 131 -8.24 -8.67 5.04
CA ALA A 131 -8.40 -9.89 5.84
C ALA A 131 -7.50 -9.87 7.09
N LEU A 132 -6.26 -9.42 6.97
CA LEU A 132 -5.34 -9.26 8.11
C LEU A 132 -5.87 -8.22 9.11
N GLY A 133 -6.42 -7.12 8.63
CA GLY A 133 -7.05 -6.09 9.46
C GLY A 133 -8.24 -6.62 10.24
N GLU A 134 -9.12 -7.38 9.59
CA GLU A 134 -10.26 -8.03 10.25
C GLU A 134 -9.80 -9.07 11.28
N HIS A 135 -8.84 -9.91 10.93
CA HIS A 135 -8.30 -10.93 11.83
C HIS A 135 -7.67 -10.32 13.09
N ALA A 136 -7.00 -9.18 12.95
CA ALA A 136 -6.42 -8.44 14.07
C ALA A 136 -7.45 -7.58 14.81
N SER A 137 -8.70 -7.51 14.37
CA SER A 137 -9.74 -6.59 14.85
C SER A 137 -9.29 -5.13 14.82
N ASP A 138 -8.46 -4.78 13.82
CA ASP A 138 -7.95 -3.43 13.62
C ASP A 138 -8.92 -2.61 12.76
N VAL A 139 -9.91 -2.04 13.43
CA VAL A 139 -10.99 -1.27 12.77
C VAL A 139 -10.44 -0.06 12.05
N ARG A 140 -9.42 0.60 12.58
CA ARG A 140 -8.80 1.77 11.93
C ARG A 140 -8.22 1.39 10.57
N THR A 141 -7.56 0.23 10.50
CA THR A 141 -7.01 -0.26 9.24
C THR A 141 -8.10 -0.65 8.24
N THR A 142 -9.15 -1.35 8.66
CA THR A 142 -10.22 -1.71 7.73
C THR A 142 -10.95 -0.48 7.19
N VAL A 143 -11.20 0.53 8.02
CA VAL A 143 -11.78 1.80 7.59
C VAL A 143 -10.86 2.55 6.61
N PHE A 144 -9.56 2.54 6.87
CA PHE A 144 -8.57 3.13 5.96
C PHE A 144 -8.56 2.42 4.60
N LEU A 145 -8.68 1.09 4.58
CA LEU A 145 -8.64 0.29 3.36
C LEU A 145 -9.93 0.33 2.54
N ASP A 146 -11.09 0.58 3.15
CA ASP A 146 -12.38 0.56 2.46
C ASP A 146 -12.41 1.41 1.17
N PRO A 147 -12.05 2.70 1.19
CA PRO A 147 -12.06 3.50 -0.05
C PRO A 147 -11.01 3.03 -1.06
N MET A 148 -9.93 2.41 -0.61
CA MET A 148 -8.89 1.88 -1.50
C MET A 148 -9.36 0.64 -2.24
N VAL A 149 -10.10 -0.23 -1.58
CA VAL A 149 -10.73 -1.40 -2.21
C VAL A 149 -11.74 -0.96 -3.28
N ASP A 150 -12.54 0.05 -2.98
CA ASP A 150 -13.51 0.60 -3.94
C ASP A 150 -12.81 1.22 -5.16
N GLN A 151 -11.80 2.04 -4.95
CA GLN A 151 -11.00 2.64 -6.02
C GLN A 151 -10.32 1.57 -6.89
N GLN A 152 -9.82 0.51 -6.27
CA GLN A 152 -9.18 -0.58 -6.99
C GLN A 152 -10.17 -1.35 -7.86
N THR A 153 -11.38 -1.57 -7.38
CA THR A 153 -12.47 -2.17 -8.16
C THR A 153 -12.77 -1.34 -9.41
N GLN A 154 -12.83 -0.01 -9.26
CA GLN A 154 -13.04 0.89 -10.39
C GLN A 154 -11.86 0.87 -11.38
N ALA A 155 -10.62 0.84 -10.89
CA ALA A 155 -9.43 0.78 -11.73
C ALA A 155 -9.42 -0.46 -12.64
N GLU A 156 -9.85 -1.62 -12.14
CA GLU A 156 -9.96 -2.85 -12.92
C GLU A 156 -10.96 -2.74 -14.07
N HIS A 157 -12.00 -1.94 -13.91
CA HIS A 157 -13.00 -1.72 -14.97
C HIS A 157 -12.51 -0.82 -16.10
N HIS A 158 -11.43 -0.08 -15.92
CA HIS A 158 -10.91 0.88 -16.91
C HIS A 158 -9.73 0.36 -17.73
N ILE A 159 -9.23 -0.81 -17.41
CA ILE A 159 -8.22 -1.52 -18.19
C ILE A 159 -8.91 -2.55 -19.10
#